data_971c2ff53d0d72b7673c080f782f6685
#
_entry.id   971c2ff53d0d72b7673c080f782f6685
#
_cell.length_a   1.000
_cell.length_b   1.000
_cell.length_c   1.000
_cell.angle_alpha   90.00
_cell.angle_beta   90.00
_cell.angle_gamma   90.00
#
_symmetry.space_group_name_H-M   'P 1'
#
loop_
_entity.id
_entity.type
_entity.pdbx_description
1 polymer ?
#
loop_
_entity_poly.entity_id
_entity_poly.type
_entity_poly.pdbx_seq_one_letter_code
_entity_poly.pdbx_strand_id
1 'polypeptide(L)'
;STFLTHRVEEEALLPLAEKEPQAYPDEVTLECDDLWFRYEKDSPDVVKGFSLKLRKGEFYAILGGNGAGKSTTLKVISGLRSAYRGDVRLQGKLGHLPQNPQTLFVKRTVREDLYEVFRGEKIPKEKQDAEVARIVELCGLREFLDRHPYDISGGEQQRTALAKVLLTQPDILLLDEPTKGFDAEFKVTFALILRRLVAQGVTILMVSHDVTFCAEYAHRCGMFFDGHIVAEGTPSEFFSGNSFYTTPANRMARHLIAKAVTVADIISACGGEVEQAEETDEEITPLPKPAPRSVNYKPKALPIWRKLIALVSALVALGVFLYATSITDLSAIINSSGITAEGKEQLFLYLILFAAMSVFVAAIGRRSAPSAMLQIPAKQRKLSKRTLVAAVLIVLCIPLTIFAGVMYLGNQHYNVTAMLVLIECMVPFFLVFESRKPKARELVTIAVLCAIAIAGRSAFFMLPQFKPVLALVIISGVAFGGETGFLVGAVTMM
;
A
#
# COMPACT_ATOMS: atom_id res chain seq x y z
N SER A 1 34.56 -10.11 -37.37
CA SER A 1 34.67 -11.59 -37.23
C SER A 1 35.99 -12.05 -36.64
N THR A 2 36.69 -11.22 -35.86
CA THR A 2 38.00 -11.55 -35.25
C THR A 2 37.87 -11.90 -33.73
N PHE A 3 36.67 -11.98 -33.20
CA PHE A 3 36.45 -12.19 -31.78
C PHE A 3 36.24 -13.65 -31.33
N LEU A 4 36.33 -14.63 -32.24
CA LEU A 4 35.94 -16.02 -31.96
C LEU A 4 37.06 -17.05 -32.02
N THR A 5 38.33 -16.66 -31.98
CA THR A 5 39.44 -17.61 -32.17
C THR A 5 40.36 -17.83 -30.98
N HIS A 6 40.17 -17.18 -29.84
CA HIS A 6 40.87 -17.61 -28.62
C HIS A 6 40.01 -18.64 -27.84
N ARG A 7 40.27 -19.93 -28.08
CA ARG A 7 39.91 -20.98 -27.13
C ARG A 7 40.74 -20.73 -25.90
N VAL A 8 40.05 -20.39 -24.79
CA VAL A 8 40.68 -20.41 -23.47
C VAL A 8 41.00 -21.87 -23.16
N GLU A 9 42.24 -22.19 -23.04
CA GLU A 9 42.66 -23.54 -22.66
C GLU A 9 42.26 -23.75 -21.17
N GLU A 10 41.60 -24.86 -20.85
CA GLU A 10 41.06 -25.18 -19.55
C GLU A 10 42.17 -25.15 -18.45
N GLU A 11 43.40 -25.49 -18.85
CA GLU A 11 44.62 -25.49 -18.00
C GLU A 11 45.11 -24.08 -17.60
N ALA A 12 44.65 -23.03 -18.32
CA ALA A 12 45.04 -21.63 -18.03
C ALA A 12 44.08 -20.91 -17.08
N LEU A 13 42.99 -21.56 -16.68
CA LEU A 13 42.02 -20.95 -15.79
C LEU A 13 42.44 -21.03 -14.31
N LEU A 14 42.43 -19.90 -13.62
CA LEU A 14 42.68 -19.83 -12.19
C LEU A 14 41.49 -20.34 -11.39
N PRO A 15 41.71 -21.09 -10.29
CA PRO A 15 40.61 -21.48 -9.41
C PRO A 15 39.98 -20.23 -8.79
N LEU A 16 38.62 -20.19 -8.82
CA LEU A 16 37.89 -19.12 -8.12
C LEU A 16 38.17 -19.17 -6.63
N ALA A 17 38.51 -18.02 -6.06
CA ALA A 17 38.64 -17.90 -4.61
C ALA A 17 37.29 -18.23 -3.96
N GLU A 18 37.26 -19.14 -3.03
CA GLU A 18 36.07 -19.39 -2.22
C GLU A 18 35.80 -18.12 -1.39
N LYS A 19 34.64 -17.48 -1.67
CA LYS A 19 34.20 -16.36 -0.85
C LYS A 19 33.89 -16.91 0.54
N GLU A 20 34.64 -16.46 1.53
CA GLU A 20 34.40 -16.85 2.92
C GLU A 20 32.93 -16.55 3.28
N PRO A 21 32.22 -17.47 3.95
CA PRO A 21 30.87 -17.23 4.38
C PRO A 21 30.86 -16.01 5.32
N GLN A 22 30.12 -14.98 4.96
CA GLN A 22 30.04 -13.77 5.76
C GLN A 22 29.44 -14.11 7.13
N ALA A 23 30.19 -13.86 8.19
CA ALA A 23 29.73 -14.07 9.56
C ALA A 23 28.72 -12.97 9.93
N TYR A 24 27.51 -13.37 10.25
CA TYR A 24 26.47 -12.47 10.76
C TYR A 24 26.37 -12.58 12.28
N PRO A 25 25.99 -11.50 12.97
CA PRO A 25 25.58 -11.60 14.37
C PRO A 25 24.45 -12.62 14.51
N ASP A 26 24.40 -13.36 15.62
CA ASP A 26 23.31 -14.32 15.87
C ASP A 26 21.92 -13.64 16.12
N GLU A 27 21.89 -12.32 16.07
CA GLU A 27 20.68 -11.52 16.27
C GLU A 27 19.76 -11.65 15.04
N VAL A 28 18.60 -12.30 15.23
CA VAL A 28 17.55 -12.42 14.22
C VAL A 28 16.69 -11.16 14.24
N THR A 29 16.65 -10.42 13.12
CA THR A 29 15.87 -9.17 12.99
C THR A 29 14.51 -9.38 12.35
N LEU A 30 14.38 -10.36 11.45
CA LEU A 30 13.13 -10.76 10.82
C LEU A 30 12.96 -12.27 10.91
N GLU A 31 11.84 -12.70 11.48
CA GLU A 31 11.42 -14.10 11.52
C GLU A 31 9.98 -14.22 11.03
N CYS A 32 9.78 -15.03 10.01
CA CYS A 32 8.49 -15.46 9.51
C CYS A 32 8.33 -16.94 9.80
N ASP A 33 7.24 -17.36 10.40
CA ASP A 33 6.98 -18.73 10.77
C ASP A 33 5.63 -19.19 10.22
N ASP A 34 5.64 -20.15 9.30
CA ASP A 34 4.48 -20.82 8.70
C ASP A 34 3.37 -19.84 8.24
N LEU A 35 3.73 -18.80 7.48
CA LEU A 35 2.78 -17.79 7.02
C LEU A 35 1.87 -18.32 5.92
N TRP A 36 0.56 -18.10 6.10
CA TRP A 36 -0.46 -18.41 5.11
C TRP A 36 -1.32 -17.19 4.84
N PHE A 37 -1.53 -16.89 3.56
CA PHE A 37 -2.34 -15.75 3.15
C PHE A 37 -3.13 -16.03 1.87
N ARG A 38 -4.39 -15.55 1.86
CA ARG A 38 -5.28 -15.45 0.71
C ARG A 38 -6.01 -14.11 0.73
N TYR A 39 -6.43 -13.64 -0.43
CA TYR A 39 -7.11 -12.35 -0.52
C TYR A 39 -8.56 -12.41 -0.04
N GLU A 40 -9.27 -13.49 -0.37
CA GLU A 40 -10.66 -13.74 0.00
C GLU A 40 -10.80 -15.15 0.59
N LYS A 41 -11.84 -15.37 1.40
CA LYS A 41 -12.03 -16.62 2.14
C LYS A 41 -12.07 -17.86 1.23
N ASP A 42 -12.64 -17.70 0.03
CA ASP A 42 -12.83 -18.78 -0.95
C ASP A 42 -11.81 -18.76 -2.11
N SER A 43 -10.81 -17.84 -2.05
CA SER A 43 -9.75 -17.77 -3.05
C SER A 43 -8.59 -18.70 -2.71
N PRO A 44 -7.81 -19.16 -3.70
CA PRO A 44 -6.63 -19.97 -3.46
C PRO A 44 -5.59 -19.20 -2.63
N ASP A 45 -4.83 -19.95 -1.82
CA ASP A 45 -3.74 -19.37 -1.04
C ASP A 45 -2.63 -18.85 -1.95
N VAL A 46 -2.19 -17.63 -1.68
CA VAL A 46 -1.11 -16.96 -2.39
C VAL A 46 0.23 -17.13 -1.67
N VAL A 47 0.19 -17.19 -0.34
CA VAL A 47 1.33 -17.54 0.51
C VAL A 47 0.97 -18.82 1.23
N LYS A 48 1.86 -19.82 1.18
CA LYS A 48 1.60 -21.18 1.63
C LYS A 48 2.76 -21.69 2.49
N GLY A 49 2.63 -21.55 3.81
CA GLY A 49 3.65 -22.05 4.74
C GLY A 49 5.01 -21.34 4.59
N PHE A 50 4.99 -20.05 4.28
CA PHE A 50 6.22 -19.28 4.08
C PHE A 50 6.95 -19.10 5.41
N SER A 51 8.19 -19.58 5.48
CA SER A 51 9.08 -19.42 6.62
C SER A 51 10.41 -18.84 6.18
N LEU A 52 10.92 -17.84 6.91
CA LEU A 52 12.18 -17.17 6.61
C LEU A 52 12.77 -16.57 7.89
N LYS A 53 14.09 -16.71 8.07
CA LYS A 53 14.84 -16.04 9.15
C LYS A 53 15.96 -15.23 8.56
N LEU A 54 16.00 -13.93 8.90
CA LEU A 54 17.08 -13.02 8.52
C LEU A 54 17.81 -12.50 9.73
N ARG A 55 19.14 -12.49 9.63
CA ARG A 55 20.04 -11.97 10.65
C ARG A 55 20.30 -10.47 10.41
N LYS A 56 20.77 -9.81 11.44
CA LYS A 56 21.13 -8.40 11.37
C LYS A 56 22.24 -8.15 10.35
N GLY A 57 22.02 -7.18 9.45
CA GLY A 57 22.97 -6.88 8.39
C GLY A 57 22.97 -7.90 7.25
N GLU A 58 22.02 -8.80 7.17
CA GLU A 58 21.89 -9.74 6.07
C GLU A 58 21.15 -9.10 4.88
N PHE A 59 21.67 -9.32 3.67
CA PHE A 59 20.98 -8.99 2.42
C PHE A 59 20.48 -10.28 1.75
N TYR A 60 19.18 -10.50 1.82
CA TYR A 60 18.50 -11.64 1.23
C TYR A 60 17.70 -11.26 0.00
N ALA A 61 17.88 -11.97 -1.10
CA ALA A 61 17.13 -11.75 -2.35
C ALA A 61 16.15 -12.90 -2.61
N ILE A 62 14.88 -12.57 -2.82
CA ILE A 62 13.84 -13.50 -3.26
C ILE A 62 13.68 -13.40 -4.77
N LEU A 63 13.90 -14.51 -5.47
CA LEU A 63 13.69 -14.66 -6.91
C LEU A 63 12.52 -15.61 -7.18
N GLY A 64 11.91 -15.52 -8.36
CA GLY A 64 10.80 -16.41 -8.74
C GLY A 64 9.94 -15.80 -9.84
N GLY A 65 9.02 -16.60 -10.41
CA GLY A 65 8.14 -16.21 -11.49
C GLY A 65 7.20 -15.05 -11.16
N ASN A 66 6.69 -14.39 -12.22
CA ASN A 66 5.65 -13.37 -12.05
C ASN A 66 4.36 -14.02 -11.53
N GLY A 67 3.66 -13.32 -10.63
CA GLY A 67 2.42 -13.82 -10.04
C GLY A 67 2.59 -14.92 -8.96
N ALA A 68 3.81 -15.34 -8.64
CA ALA A 68 4.05 -16.38 -7.62
C ALA A 68 3.67 -15.98 -6.19
N GLY A 69 3.42 -14.68 -5.91
CA GLY A 69 3.03 -14.20 -4.58
C GLY A 69 4.11 -13.39 -3.84
N LYS A 70 5.29 -13.15 -4.45
CA LYS A 70 6.42 -12.46 -3.82
C LYS A 70 6.06 -11.08 -3.21
N SER A 71 5.46 -10.19 -4.01
CA SER A 71 5.02 -8.86 -3.54
C SER A 71 3.91 -8.96 -2.49
N THR A 72 3.08 -10.01 -2.56
CA THR A 72 2.06 -10.28 -1.54
C THR A 72 2.72 -10.69 -0.22
N THR A 73 3.76 -11.53 -0.28
CA THR A 73 4.54 -11.92 0.90
C THR A 73 5.17 -10.70 1.57
N LEU A 74 5.78 -9.78 0.80
CA LEU A 74 6.30 -8.52 1.36
C LEU A 74 5.20 -7.69 2.03
N LYS A 75 3.98 -7.64 1.45
CA LYS A 75 2.83 -6.95 2.05
C LYS A 75 2.35 -7.61 3.35
N VAL A 76 2.48 -8.92 3.46
CA VAL A 76 2.17 -9.65 4.71
C VAL A 76 3.25 -9.37 5.76
N ILE A 77 4.52 -9.49 5.41
CA ILE A 77 5.65 -9.20 6.30
C ILE A 77 5.59 -7.76 6.81
N SER A 78 5.27 -6.82 5.95
CA SER A 78 5.16 -5.41 6.30
C SER A 78 3.89 -5.04 7.08
N GLY A 79 2.99 -5.97 7.32
CA GLY A 79 1.73 -5.74 8.05
C GLY A 79 0.66 -5.01 7.25
N LEU A 80 0.88 -4.76 5.94
CA LEU A 80 -0.16 -4.21 5.04
C LEU A 80 -1.30 -5.19 4.81
N ARG A 81 -1.00 -6.48 4.97
CA ARG A 81 -1.97 -7.58 4.93
C ARG A 81 -1.73 -8.48 6.13
N SER A 82 -2.79 -9.03 6.68
CA SER A 82 -2.70 -9.95 7.83
C SER A 82 -2.76 -11.37 7.32
N ALA A 83 -1.76 -12.19 7.67
CA ALA A 83 -1.82 -13.63 7.50
C ALA A 83 -2.99 -14.20 8.33
N TYR A 84 -3.65 -15.22 7.82
CA TYR A 84 -4.68 -15.91 8.61
C TYR A 84 -4.08 -17.03 9.48
N ARG A 85 -2.83 -17.42 9.19
CA ARG A 85 -2.04 -18.39 9.96
C ARG A 85 -0.57 -18.02 9.90
N GLY A 86 0.17 -18.32 10.97
CA GLY A 86 1.59 -18.02 11.13
C GLY A 86 1.86 -16.65 11.74
N ASP A 87 3.11 -16.42 12.10
CA ASP A 87 3.56 -15.22 12.81
C ASP A 87 4.72 -14.52 12.10
N VAL A 88 4.72 -13.17 12.18
CA VAL A 88 5.84 -12.33 11.75
C VAL A 88 6.41 -11.61 12.96
N ARG A 89 7.68 -11.83 13.24
CA ARG A 89 8.42 -11.14 14.31
C ARG A 89 9.46 -10.23 13.70
N LEU A 90 9.42 -8.96 14.06
CA LEU A 90 10.30 -7.90 13.58
C LEU A 90 10.99 -7.23 14.77
N GLN A 91 12.31 -7.04 14.66
CA GLN A 91 13.07 -6.26 15.62
C GLN A 91 13.59 -5.00 14.96
N GLY A 92 13.09 -3.84 15.39
CA GLY A 92 13.47 -2.54 14.86
C GLY A 92 12.44 -1.92 13.92
N LYS A 93 12.85 -0.86 13.23
CA LYS A 93 12.02 -0.04 12.35
C LYS A 93 12.02 -0.63 10.94
N LEU A 94 10.83 -0.86 10.40
CA LEU A 94 10.65 -1.38 9.05
C LEU A 94 10.50 -0.25 8.03
N GLY A 95 11.29 -0.28 6.97
CA GLY A 95 11.09 0.47 5.74
C GLY A 95 10.61 -0.43 4.61
N HIS A 96 9.64 0.01 3.81
CA HIS A 96 9.17 -0.74 2.66
C HIS A 96 9.10 0.13 1.41
N LEU A 97 9.86 -0.23 0.39
CA LEU A 97 9.78 0.33 -0.95
C LEU A 97 8.88 -0.56 -1.80
N PRO A 98 7.65 -0.13 -2.12
CA PRO A 98 6.73 -0.93 -2.92
C PRO A 98 7.09 -0.87 -4.40
N GLN A 99 6.64 -1.86 -5.18
CA GLN A 99 6.83 -1.93 -6.63
C GLN A 99 6.28 -0.71 -7.36
N ASN A 100 5.17 -0.12 -6.90
CA ASN A 100 4.65 1.14 -7.42
C ASN A 100 5.04 2.29 -6.48
N PRO A 101 6.02 3.13 -6.83
CA PRO A 101 6.51 4.23 -6.00
C PRO A 101 5.45 5.30 -5.74
N GLN A 102 4.47 5.46 -6.63
CA GLN A 102 3.42 6.47 -6.51
C GLN A 102 2.56 6.31 -5.26
N THR A 103 2.48 5.11 -4.70
CA THR A 103 1.73 4.84 -3.46
C THR A 103 2.31 5.55 -2.24
N LEU A 104 3.57 5.99 -2.32
CA LEU A 104 4.25 6.72 -1.25
C LEU A 104 4.08 8.24 -1.35
N PHE A 105 3.65 8.77 -2.50
CA PHE A 105 3.60 10.21 -2.74
C PHE A 105 2.29 10.82 -2.24
N VAL A 106 2.40 11.84 -1.39
CA VAL A 106 1.26 12.49 -0.72
C VAL A 106 1.29 14.02 -0.84
N LYS A 107 2.36 14.58 -1.43
CA LYS A 107 2.56 16.03 -1.54
C LYS A 107 2.61 16.49 -3.00
N ARG A 108 2.63 17.81 -3.16
CA ARG A 108 2.62 18.45 -4.48
C ARG A 108 4.00 18.55 -5.11
N THR A 109 5.06 18.58 -4.31
CA THR A 109 6.43 18.60 -4.78
C THR A 109 7.23 17.49 -4.15
N VAL A 110 8.30 17.06 -4.82
CA VAL A 110 9.25 16.06 -4.29
C VAL A 110 9.82 16.55 -2.96
N ARG A 111 10.20 17.85 -2.89
CA ARG A 111 10.72 18.47 -1.66
C ARG A 111 9.76 18.31 -0.49
N GLU A 112 8.50 18.71 -0.66
CA GLU A 112 7.49 18.58 0.39
C GLU A 112 7.26 17.12 0.81
N ASP A 113 7.36 16.18 -0.14
CA ASP A 113 7.19 14.76 0.11
C ASP A 113 8.33 14.17 0.94
N LEU A 114 9.56 14.62 0.72
CA LEU A 114 10.71 14.22 1.55
C LEU A 114 10.58 14.76 2.97
N TYR A 115 10.22 16.05 3.14
CA TYR A 115 10.03 16.65 4.47
C TYR A 115 8.82 16.08 5.23
N GLU A 116 7.84 15.49 4.55
CA GLU A 116 6.68 14.86 5.22
C GLU A 116 7.08 13.69 6.13
N VAL A 117 8.23 13.06 5.87
CA VAL A 117 8.76 11.97 6.69
C VAL A 117 9.00 12.42 8.14
N PHE A 118 9.46 13.66 8.33
CA PHE A 118 9.75 14.21 9.65
C PHE A 118 8.54 14.78 10.38
N ARG A 119 7.36 14.65 9.77
CA ARG A 119 6.14 15.22 10.35
C ARG A 119 5.75 14.53 11.65
N GLY A 120 5.75 15.31 12.72
CA GLY A 120 5.44 14.83 14.07
C GLY A 120 6.66 14.33 14.85
N GLU A 121 7.84 14.33 14.24
CA GLU A 121 9.11 14.09 14.91
C GLU A 121 9.66 15.40 15.50
N LYS A 122 10.25 15.32 16.69
CA LYS A 122 10.86 16.48 17.36
C LYS A 122 12.35 16.63 16.95
N ILE A 123 12.60 16.61 15.64
CA ILE A 123 13.95 16.80 15.08
C ILE A 123 14.12 18.28 14.75
N PRO A 124 15.23 18.94 15.16
CA PRO A 124 15.54 20.32 14.77
C PRO A 124 15.56 20.48 13.25
N LYS A 125 15.04 21.59 12.75
CA LYS A 125 14.92 21.83 11.30
C LYS A 125 16.26 21.76 10.58
N GLU A 126 17.32 22.27 11.18
CA GLU A 126 18.70 22.22 10.64
C GLU A 126 19.15 20.77 10.37
N LYS A 127 18.81 19.83 11.28
CA LYS A 127 19.13 18.42 11.09
C LYS A 127 18.26 17.76 10.00
N GLN A 128 16.97 18.16 9.92
CA GLN A 128 16.11 17.70 8.83
C GLN A 128 16.65 18.18 7.47
N ASP A 129 17.04 19.45 7.38
CA ASP A 129 17.58 20.06 6.17
C ASP A 129 18.88 19.37 5.73
N ALA A 130 19.78 19.08 6.67
CA ALA A 130 21.03 18.38 6.40
C ALA A 130 20.78 16.94 5.89
N GLU A 131 19.86 16.21 6.52
CA GLU A 131 19.56 14.83 6.13
C GLU A 131 18.83 14.76 4.78
N VAL A 132 17.89 15.68 4.53
CA VAL A 132 17.23 15.77 3.22
C VAL A 132 18.25 16.11 2.14
N ALA A 133 19.16 17.10 2.38
CA ALA A 133 20.18 17.47 1.41
C ALA A 133 21.09 16.27 1.08
N ARG A 134 21.54 15.53 2.09
CA ARG A 134 22.37 14.33 1.93
C ARG A 134 21.67 13.26 1.09
N ILE A 135 20.40 12.94 1.40
CA ILE A 135 19.64 11.92 0.67
C ILE A 135 19.29 12.38 -0.74
N VAL A 136 19.01 13.67 -0.93
CA VAL A 136 18.76 14.26 -2.25
C VAL A 136 19.97 14.11 -3.16
N GLU A 137 21.18 14.36 -2.62
CA GLU A 137 22.44 14.17 -3.36
C GLU A 137 22.66 12.70 -3.69
N LEU A 138 22.54 11.83 -2.68
CA LEU A 138 22.71 10.36 -2.82
C LEU A 138 21.78 9.75 -3.87
N CYS A 139 20.55 10.23 -3.98
CA CYS A 139 19.56 9.72 -4.93
C CYS A 139 19.49 10.52 -6.24
N GLY A 140 20.32 11.53 -6.44
CA GLY A 140 20.36 12.37 -7.63
C GLY A 140 19.03 13.08 -7.90
N LEU A 141 18.44 13.74 -6.88
CA LEU A 141 17.10 14.32 -6.95
C LEU A 141 17.09 15.85 -7.03
N ARG A 142 18.25 16.50 -7.04
CA ARG A 142 18.39 17.96 -6.94
C ARG A 142 17.53 18.72 -7.96
N GLU A 143 17.51 18.26 -9.21
CA GLU A 143 16.79 18.92 -10.31
C GLU A 143 15.26 18.73 -10.27
N PHE A 144 14.78 17.78 -9.45
CA PHE A 144 13.39 17.37 -9.42
C PHE A 144 12.64 17.86 -8.18
N LEU A 145 13.31 18.48 -7.23
CA LEU A 145 12.77 18.84 -5.92
C LEU A 145 11.48 19.67 -5.98
N ASP A 146 11.38 20.56 -6.93
CA ASP A 146 10.23 21.47 -7.05
C ASP A 146 9.18 20.98 -8.06
N ARG A 147 9.42 19.81 -8.68
CA ARG A 147 8.47 19.15 -9.57
C ARG A 147 7.44 18.33 -8.80
N HIS A 148 6.29 18.11 -9.42
CA HIS A 148 5.29 17.21 -8.85
C HIS A 148 5.79 15.76 -9.00
N PRO A 149 5.64 14.87 -7.97
CA PRO A 149 6.12 13.49 -8.03
C PRO A 149 5.56 12.66 -9.19
N TYR A 150 4.41 13.02 -9.73
CA TYR A 150 3.81 12.34 -10.89
C TYR A 150 4.27 12.92 -12.24
N ASP A 151 4.99 14.05 -12.24
CA ASP A 151 5.45 14.74 -13.45
C ASP A 151 6.94 14.40 -13.77
N ILE A 152 7.54 13.50 -13.01
CA ILE A 152 8.91 12.98 -13.21
C ILE A 152 8.86 11.56 -13.78
N SER A 153 9.96 11.12 -14.39
CA SER A 153 10.07 9.78 -15.02
C SER A 153 9.91 8.64 -14.00
N GLY A 154 9.60 7.43 -14.45
CA GLY A 154 9.43 6.27 -13.58
C GLY A 154 10.68 5.95 -12.73
N GLY A 155 11.88 6.11 -13.30
CA GLY A 155 13.14 5.93 -12.58
C GLY A 155 13.36 7.02 -11.50
N GLU A 156 13.04 8.27 -11.80
CA GLU A 156 13.10 9.38 -10.83
C GLU A 156 12.05 9.21 -9.73
N GLN A 157 10.85 8.70 -10.06
CA GLN A 157 9.85 8.34 -9.05
C GLN A 157 10.37 7.25 -8.11
N GLN A 158 11.02 6.23 -8.66
CA GLN A 158 11.61 5.14 -7.88
C GLN A 158 12.73 5.65 -6.96
N ARG A 159 13.61 6.53 -7.47
CA ARG A 159 14.66 7.20 -6.67
C ARG A 159 14.06 8.07 -5.56
N THR A 160 13.01 8.83 -5.87
CA THR A 160 12.29 9.65 -4.89
C THR A 160 11.65 8.80 -3.79
N ALA A 161 11.03 7.69 -4.15
CA ALA A 161 10.43 6.76 -3.20
C ALA A 161 11.50 6.10 -2.31
N LEU A 162 12.63 5.70 -2.90
CA LEU A 162 13.79 5.20 -2.16
C LEU A 162 14.30 6.24 -1.16
N ALA A 163 14.53 7.48 -1.60
CA ALA A 163 14.95 8.58 -0.73
C ALA A 163 14.00 8.76 0.46
N LYS A 164 12.70 8.73 0.20
CA LYS A 164 11.68 8.84 1.24
C LYS A 164 11.75 7.70 2.26
N VAL A 165 11.98 6.47 1.81
CA VAL A 165 12.15 5.30 2.70
C VAL A 165 13.44 5.42 3.50
N LEU A 166 14.56 5.82 2.89
CA LEU A 166 15.84 5.99 3.56
C LEU A 166 15.81 7.07 4.66
N LEU A 167 15.08 8.16 4.43
CA LEU A 167 14.87 9.21 5.45
C LEU A 167 14.17 8.69 6.71
N THR A 168 13.47 7.54 6.64
CA THR A 168 12.90 6.90 7.84
C THR A 168 13.94 6.21 8.70
N GLN A 169 15.17 6.02 8.22
CA GLN A 169 16.25 5.27 8.89
C GLN A 169 15.79 3.89 9.38
N PRO A 170 15.44 2.98 8.46
CA PRO A 170 14.95 1.66 8.82
C PRO A 170 16.08 0.77 9.36
N ASP A 171 15.73 -0.15 10.28
CA ASP A 171 16.60 -1.25 10.69
C ASP A 171 16.42 -2.47 9.77
N ILE A 172 15.21 -2.60 9.19
CA ILE A 172 14.85 -3.63 8.20
C ILE A 172 14.30 -2.94 6.96
N LEU A 173 14.83 -3.25 5.79
CA LEU A 173 14.43 -2.67 4.52
C LEU A 173 13.84 -3.72 3.59
N LEU A 174 12.55 -3.61 3.28
CA LEU A 174 11.86 -4.43 2.29
C LEU A 174 11.83 -3.70 0.95
N LEU A 175 12.29 -4.35 -0.11
CA LEU A 175 12.41 -3.80 -1.45
C LEU A 175 11.64 -4.67 -2.44
N ASP A 176 10.62 -4.12 -3.09
CA ASP A 176 9.80 -4.81 -4.09
C ASP A 176 10.15 -4.31 -5.50
N GLU A 177 10.95 -5.08 -6.25
CA GLU A 177 11.43 -4.78 -7.60
C GLU A 177 12.13 -3.40 -7.70
N PRO A 178 13.07 -3.07 -6.81
CA PRO A 178 13.61 -1.72 -6.67
C PRO A 178 14.39 -1.23 -7.90
N THR A 179 15.02 -2.15 -8.64
CA THR A 179 15.89 -1.83 -9.80
C THR A 179 15.10 -1.54 -11.08
N LYS A 180 13.78 -1.72 -11.05
CA LYS A 180 12.92 -1.48 -12.19
C LYS A 180 12.89 0.00 -12.55
N GLY A 181 13.34 0.34 -13.76
CA GLY A 181 13.41 1.72 -14.25
C GLY A 181 14.68 2.48 -13.89
N PHE A 182 15.63 1.86 -13.17
CA PHE A 182 16.96 2.42 -12.98
C PHE A 182 17.80 2.28 -14.25
N ASP A 183 18.55 3.32 -14.59
CA ASP A 183 19.64 3.22 -15.54
C ASP A 183 20.85 2.45 -14.96
N ALA A 184 21.81 2.12 -15.80
CA ALA A 184 22.97 1.34 -15.39
C ALA A 184 23.83 2.07 -14.32
N GLU A 185 23.95 3.39 -14.44
CA GLU A 185 24.73 4.22 -13.53
C GLU A 185 24.09 4.27 -12.15
N PHE A 186 22.78 4.50 -12.10
CA PHE A 186 22.08 4.51 -10.80
C PHE A 186 21.99 3.13 -10.17
N LYS A 187 22.01 2.02 -10.95
CA LYS A 187 22.10 0.67 -10.38
C LYS A 187 23.39 0.47 -9.56
N VAL A 188 24.51 1.01 -10.04
CA VAL A 188 25.78 0.97 -9.31
C VAL A 188 25.66 1.79 -8.01
N THR A 189 25.17 3.03 -8.12
CA THR A 189 24.91 3.89 -6.95
C THR A 189 23.99 3.20 -5.94
N PHE A 190 22.92 2.59 -6.42
CA PHE A 190 21.97 1.86 -5.57
C PHE A 190 22.64 0.67 -4.86
N ALA A 191 23.49 -0.07 -5.54
CA ALA A 191 24.25 -1.16 -4.94
C ALA A 191 25.17 -0.67 -3.83
N LEU A 192 25.87 0.45 -4.04
CA LEU A 192 26.71 1.09 -3.01
C LEU A 192 25.88 1.54 -1.80
N ILE A 193 24.68 2.11 -2.04
CA ILE A 193 23.75 2.45 -0.95
C ILE A 193 23.40 1.22 -0.14
N LEU A 194 23.01 0.10 -0.79
CA LEU A 194 22.64 -1.12 -0.10
C LEU A 194 23.82 -1.71 0.70
N ARG A 195 25.03 -1.74 0.11
CA ARG A 195 26.25 -2.19 0.81
C ARG A 195 26.52 -1.37 2.08
N ARG A 196 26.43 -0.03 1.99
CA ARG A 196 26.61 0.85 3.15
C ARG A 196 25.55 0.62 4.23
N LEU A 197 24.29 0.43 3.86
CA LEU A 197 23.22 0.11 4.80
C LEU A 197 23.47 -1.22 5.52
N VAL A 198 23.91 -2.25 4.79
CA VAL A 198 24.29 -3.55 5.34
C VAL A 198 25.45 -3.42 6.31
N ALA A 199 26.50 -2.68 5.95
CA ALA A 199 27.66 -2.40 6.82
C ALA A 199 27.25 -1.66 8.12
N GLN A 200 26.17 -0.87 8.08
CA GLN A 200 25.57 -0.22 9.25
C GLN A 200 24.64 -1.14 10.05
N GLY A 201 24.51 -2.41 9.66
CA GLY A 201 23.66 -3.41 10.31
C GLY A 201 22.19 -3.39 9.90
N VAL A 202 21.84 -2.71 8.80
CA VAL A 202 20.48 -2.76 8.23
C VAL A 202 20.27 -4.10 7.53
N THR A 203 19.20 -4.79 7.87
CA THR A 203 18.81 -6.06 7.23
C THR A 203 17.95 -5.77 5.99
N ILE A 204 18.27 -6.39 4.86
CA ILE A 204 17.61 -6.14 3.58
C ILE A 204 16.92 -7.41 3.08
N LEU A 205 15.63 -7.31 2.77
CA LEU A 205 14.87 -8.32 2.05
C LEU A 205 14.40 -7.72 0.72
N MET A 206 14.95 -8.20 -0.38
CA MET A 206 14.64 -7.72 -1.72
C MET A 206 13.95 -8.79 -2.56
N VAL A 207 12.84 -8.44 -3.17
CA VAL A 207 12.23 -9.20 -4.27
C VAL A 207 12.72 -8.61 -5.58
N SER A 208 13.30 -9.42 -6.47
CA SER A 208 13.79 -8.93 -7.75
C SER A 208 13.74 -10.00 -8.85
N HIS A 209 13.69 -9.53 -10.09
CA HIS A 209 13.92 -10.33 -11.29
C HIS A 209 15.31 -10.08 -11.89
N ASP A 210 16.07 -9.13 -11.36
CA ASP A 210 17.43 -8.83 -11.78
C ASP A 210 18.42 -9.85 -11.19
N VAL A 211 18.56 -10.98 -11.87
CA VAL A 211 19.42 -12.09 -11.40
C VAL A 211 20.89 -11.67 -11.30
N THR A 212 21.35 -10.77 -12.19
CA THR A 212 22.72 -10.28 -12.18
C THR A 212 22.99 -9.45 -10.95
N PHE A 213 22.10 -8.51 -10.62
CA PHE A 213 22.18 -7.68 -9.44
C PHE A 213 22.15 -8.54 -8.15
N CYS A 214 21.24 -9.53 -8.08
CA CYS A 214 21.16 -10.42 -6.92
C CYS A 214 22.43 -11.28 -6.76
N ALA A 215 22.98 -11.78 -7.86
CA ALA A 215 24.19 -12.59 -7.82
C ALA A 215 25.44 -11.81 -7.33
N GLU A 216 25.46 -10.50 -7.63
CA GLU A 216 26.60 -9.64 -7.34
C GLU A 216 26.54 -9.07 -5.91
N TYR A 217 25.34 -8.76 -5.42
CA TYR A 217 25.18 -7.97 -4.19
C TYR A 217 24.45 -8.67 -3.04
N ALA A 218 23.65 -9.71 -3.29
CA ALA A 218 22.98 -10.44 -2.22
C ALA A 218 23.96 -11.39 -1.50
N HIS A 219 23.70 -11.61 -0.22
CA HIS A 219 24.44 -12.58 0.59
C HIS A 219 23.83 -13.98 0.50
N ARG A 220 22.51 -14.04 0.42
CA ARG A 220 21.76 -15.28 0.25
C ARG A 220 20.58 -15.03 -0.70
N CYS A 221 20.27 -16.01 -1.52
CA CYS A 221 19.19 -15.99 -2.48
C CYS A 221 18.21 -17.13 -2.20
N GLY A 222 16.91 -16.86 -2.39
CA GLY A 222 15.87 -17.86 -2.25
C GLY A 222 14.97 -17.91 -3.48
N MET A 223 14.63 -19.13 -3.94
CA MET A 223 13.66 -19.38 -4.98
C MET A 223 12.26 -19.43 -4.39
N PHE A 224 11.44 -18.48 -4.79
CA PHE A 224 10.02 -18.45 -4.41
C PHE A 224 9.17 -19.11 -5.49
N PHE A 225 8.49 -20.16 -5.11
CA PHE A 225 7.60 -20.91 -5.99
C PHE A 225 6.37 -21.39 -5.20
N ASP A 226 5.21 -21.33 -5.80
CA ASP A 226 3.93 -21.76 -5.21
C ASP A 226 3.70 -21.30 -3.75
N GLY A 227 4.03 -20.03 -3.46
CA GLY A 227 3.72 -19.40 -2.18
C GLY A 227 4.76 -19.58 -1.06
N HIS A 228 5.90 -20.27 -1.31
CA HIS A 228 6.96 -20.49 -0.32
C HIS A 228 8.36 -20.52 -0.97
N ILE A 229 9.41 -20.59 -0.14
CA ILE A 229 10.79 -20.75 -0.60
C ILE A 229 11.07 -22.24 -0.78
N VAL A 230 11.41 -22.64 -2.02
CA VAL A 230 11.69 -24.05 -2.38
C VAL A 230 13.16 -24.39 -2.41
N ALA A 231 14.04 -23.41 -2.54
CA ALA A 231 15.48 -23.57 -2.51
C ALA A 231 16.13 -22.27 -2.05
N GLU A 232 17.20 -22.34 -1.29
CA GLU A 232 18.00 -21.19 -0.87
C GLU A 232 19.47 -21.56 -0.78
N GLY A 233 20.34 -20.56 -0.88
CA GLY A 233 21.80 -20.73 -0.77
C GLY A 233 22.54 -19.43 -1.01
N THR A 234 23.85 -19.48 -0.95
CA THR A 234 24.72 -18.38 -1.39
C THR A 234 24.50 -18.13 -2.88
N PRO A 235 24.76 -16.92 -3.41
CA PRO A 235 24.59 -16.64 -4.84
C PRO A 235 25.34 -17.65 -5.72
N SER A 236 26.57 -18.04 -5.35
CA SER A 236 27.34 -19.03 -6.10
C SER A 236 26.64 -20.39 -6.14
N GLU A 237 26.17 -20.91 -5.00
CA GLU A 237 25.44 -22.19 -4.93
C GLU A 237 24.11 -22.12 -5.67
N PHE A 238 23.34 -21.04 -5.41
CA PHE A 238 22.00 -20.85 -5.96
C PHE A 238 21.99 -20.75 -7.49
N PHE A 239 22.85 -19.90 -8.07
CA PHE A 239 22.87 -19.66 -9.52
C PHE A 239 23.65 -20.70 -10.31
N SER A 240 24.66 -21.35 -9.73
CA SER A 240 25.40 -22.43 -10.40
C SER A 240 24.61 -23.74 -10.44
N GLY A 241 23.85 -24.02 -9.36
CA GLY A 241 23.04 -25.23 -9.25
C GLY A 241 21.71 -25.19 -10.01
N ASN A 242 21.29 -24.01 -10.52
CA ASN A 242 19.97 -23.81 -11.10
C ASN A 242 20.06 -23.59 -12.61
N SER A 243 19.39 -24.43 -13.41
CA SER A 243 19.43 -24.30 -14.88
C SER A 243 18.45 -23.24 -15.43
N PHE A 244 17.37 -22.93 -14.71
CA PHE A 244 16.36 -21.96 -15.13
C PHE A 244 16.66 -20.53 -14.64
N TYR A 245 17.05 -20.41 -13.38
CA TYR A 245 17.40 -19.13 -12.77
C TYR A 245 18.91 -19.06 -12.59
N THR A 246 19.61 -18.68 -13.65
CA THR A 246 21.05 -18.46 -13.61
C THR A 246 21.41 -17.18 -14.35
N THR A 247 22.58 -16.63 -14.02
CA THR A 247 23.08 -15.40 -14.60
C THR A 247 23.54 -15.61 -16.06
N PRO A 248 23.58 -14.55 -16.88
CA PRO A 248 24.19 -14.62 -18.21
C PRO A 248 25.65 -15.08 -18.14
N ALA A 249 26.42 -14.60 -17.14
CA ALA A 249 27.80 -15.00 -16.92
C ALA A 249 27.94 -16.52 -16.73
N ASN A 250 27.13 -17.09 -15.83
CA ASN A 250 27.14 -18.54 -15.63
C ASN A 250 26.72 -19.33 -16.88
N ARG A 251 25.71 -18.89 -17.62
CA ARG A 251 25.30 -19.55 -18.87
C ARG A 251 26.42 -19.61 -19.88
N MET A 252 27.25 -18.59 -19.94
CA MET A 252 28.39 -18.53 -20.89
C MET A 252 29.56 -19.37 -20.42
N ALA A 253 29.87 -19.36 -19.13
CA ALA A 253 31.11 -19.90 -18.60
C ALA A 253 30.98 -21.27 -17.90
N ARG A 254 29.76 -21.75 -17.55
CA ARG A 254 29.55 -22.95 -16.73
C ARG A 254 30.17 -24.24 -17.26
N HIS A 255 30.46 -24.33 -18.55
CA HIS A 255 31.12 -25.47 -19.16
C HIS A 255 32.62 -25.52 -18.91
N LEU A 256 33.23 -24.36 -18.54
CA LEU A 256 34.63 -24.21 -18.14
C LEU A 256 34.78 -23.93 -16.67
N ILE A 257 33.92 -23.07 -16.12
CA ILE A 257 34.00 -22.57 -14.73
C ILE A 257 32.60 -22.69 -14.11
N ALA A 258 32.28 -23.87 -13.60
CA ALA A 258 30.92 -24.20 -13.12
C ALA A 258 30.39 -23.23 -12.04
N LYS A 259 31.24 -22.75 -11.14
CA LYS A 259 30.88 -21.87 -10.00
C LYS A 259 30.91 -20.38 -10.34
N ALA A 260 31.31 -19.96 -11.54
CA ALA A 260 31.30 -18.55 -11.92
C ALA A 260 29.87 -18.08 -12.14
N VAL A 261 29.41 -17.10 -11.37
CA VAL A 261 28.05 -16.55 -11.43
C VAL A 261 28.03 -15.06 -11.76
N THR A 262 29.16 -14.37 -11.59
CA THR A 262 29.33 -12.95 -11.92
C THR A 262 30.35 -12.75 -13.05
N VAL A 263 30.32 -11.57 -13.68
CA VAL A 263 31.35 -11.19 -14.66
C VAL A 263 32.71 -11.10 -13.99
N ALA A 264 32.76 -10.60 -12.75
CA ALA A 264 33.96 -10.53 -11.95
C ALA A 264 34.61 -11.90 -11.72
N ASP A 265 33.79 -12.93 -11.47
CA ASP A 265 34.28 -14.32 -11.30
C ASP A 265 34.98 -14.81 -12.59
N ILE A 266 34.40 -14.49 -13.77
CA ILE A 266 35.00 -14.89 -15.06
C ILE A 266 36.31 -14.14 -15.31
N ILE A 267 36.35 -12.82 -15.07
CA ILE A 267 37.56 -12.00 -15.23
C ILE A 267 38.68 -12.54 -14.34
N SER A 268 38.37 -12.79 -13.06
CA SER A 268 39.34 -13.32 -12.09
C SER A 268 39.86 -14.70 -12.50
N ALA A 269 38.99 -15.60 -12.96
CA ALA A 269 39.37 -16.92 -13.44
C ALA A 269 40.26 -16.87 -14.71
N CYS A 270 40.10 -15.85 -15.52
CA CYS A 270 40.95 -15.60 -16.70
C CYS A 270 42.24 -14.82 -16.34
N GLY A 271 42.55 -14.58 -15.08
CA GLY A 271 43.74 -13.85 -14.63
C GLY A 271 43.67 -12.33 -14.82
N GLY A 272 42.45 -11.78 -15.04
CA GLY A 272 42.23 -10.34 -15.15
C GLY A 272 42.03 -9.68 -13.79
N GLU A 273 42.38 -8.41 -13.70
CA GLU A 273 42.06 -7.58 -12.53
C GLU A 273 40.61 -7.05 -12.66
N VAL A 274 39.87 -7.17 -11.58
CA VAL A 274 38.52 -6.62 -11.49
C VAL A 274 38.65 -5.22 -10.90
N GLU A 275 38.33 -4.17 -11.69
CA GLU A 275 38.18 -2.83 -11.14
C GLU A 275 37.06 -2.84 -10.09
N GLN A 276 37.44 -2.74 -8.84
CA GLN A 276 36.49 -2.48 -7.77
C GLN A 276 36.07 -1.02 -7.91
N ALA A 277 34.75 -0.78 -8.00
CA ALA A 277 34.25 0.58 -7.95
C ALA A 277 34.80 1.26 -6.69
N GLU A 278 35.61 2.33 -6.88
CA GLU A 278 36.22 3.06 -5.77
C GLU A 278 35.15 3.43 -4.74
N GLU A 279 35.31 2.92 -3.54
CA GLU A 279 34.55 3.38 -2.40
C GLU A 279 34.99 4.82 -2.11
N THR A 280 34.24 5.78 -2.62
CA THR A 280 34.38 7.16 -2.13
C THR A 280 33.97 7.15 -0.66
N ASP A 281 34.98 7.22 0.23
CA ASP A 281 34.85 7.32 1.68
C ASP A 281 34.25 8.68 2.09
N GLU A 282 33.10 9.04 1.58
CA GLU A 282 32.28 10.06 2.22
C GLU A 282 31.56 9.39 3.41
N GLU A 283 32.14 9.64 4.58
CA GLU A 283 31.63 9.20 5.87
C GLU A 283 30.19 9.64 6.04
N ILE A 284 29.25 8.72 5.77
CA ILE A 284 27.83 8.92 6.11
C ILE A 284 27.75 8.81 7.63
N THR A 285 27.96 9.92 8.33
CA THR A 285 27.79 9.98 9.78
C THR A 285 26.32 9.70 10.09
N PRO A 286 25.96 8.57 10.70
CA PRO A 286 24.57 8.29 11.00
C PRO A 286 24.06 9.32 12.02
N LEU A 287 22.85 9.85 11.78
CA LEU A 287 22.14 10.58 12.84
C LEU A 287 22.04 9.63 14.07
N PRO A 288 22.20 10.18 15.30
CA PRO A 288 22.00 9.36 16.49
C PRO A 288 20.61 8.73 16.43
N LYS A 289 20.59 7.39 16.34
CA LYS A 289 19.33 6.62 16.32
C LYS A 289 18.52 7.01 17.56
N PRO A 290 17.26 7.45 17.43
CA PRO A 290 16.41 7.60 18.58
C PRO A 290 16.34 6.24 19.28
N ALA A 291 16.48 6.24 20.62
CA ALA A 291 16.44 5.03 21.42
C ALA A 291 15.29 4.11 21.01
N PRO A 292 15.49 2.80 20.85
CA PRO A 292 14.46 1.89 20.39
C PRO A 292 13.24 1.98 21.32
N ARG A 293 12.17 2.57 20.83
CA ARG A 293 10.88 2.50 21.51
C ARG A 293 10.32 1.11 21.21
N SER A 294 10.44 0.21 22.16
CA SER A 294 9.66 -1.03 22.14
C SER A 294 8.17 -0.65 22.13
N VAL A 295 7.59 -0.58 20.95
CA VAL A 295 6.14 -0.37 20.81
C VAL A 295 5.48 -1.73 21.05
N ASN A 296 5.36 -2.11 22.32
CA ASN A 296 4.45 -3.16 22.73
C ASN A 296 3.02 -2.64 22.49
N TYR A 297 2.54 -2.81 21.25
CA TYR A 297 1.15 -2.50 20.92
C TYR A 297 0.24 -3.58 21.50
N LYS A 298 -0.11 -3.44 22.77
CA LYS A 298 -1.30 -4.10 23.29
C LYS A 298 -2.49 -3.26 22.81
N PRO A 299 -3.43 -3.82 22.02
CA PRO A 299 -4.62 -3.10 21.62
C PRO A 299 -5.34 -2.62 22.89
N LYS A 300 -5.40 -1.32 23.10
CA LYS A 300 -6.10 -0.74 24.25
C LYS A 300 -7.53 -1.23 24.20
N ALA A 301 -7.91 -2.06 25.18
CA ALA A 301 -9.28 -2.54 25.30
C ALA A 301 -10.23 -1.34 25.32
N LEU A 302 -11.36 -1.45 24.63
CA LEU A 302 -12.39 -0.42 24.66
C LEU A 302 -12.75 -0.13 26.12
N PRO A 303 -12.81 1.14 26.55
CA PRO A 303 -13.19 1.49 27.90
C PRO A 303 -14.58 0.90 28.21
N ILE A 304 -14.77 0.47 29.44
CA ILE A 304 -15.96 -0.28 29.89
C ILE A 304 -17.26 0.47 29.55
N TRP A 305 -17.26 1.80 29.71
CA TRP A 305 -18.41 2.62 29.38
C TRP A 305 -18.82 2.55 27.89
N ARG A 306 -17.88 2.46 26.97
CA ARG A 306 -18.18 2.29 25.53
C ARG A 306 -18.74 0.91 25.23
N LYS A 307 -18.28 -0.14 25.92
CA LYS A 307 -18.85 -1.48 25.80
C LYS A 307 -20.28 -1.51 26.33
N LEU A 308 -20.55 -0.81 27.42
CA LEU A 308 -21.89 -0.66 28.01
C LEU A 308 -22.83 0.07 27.03
N ILE A 309 -22.43 1.21 26.46
CA ILE A 309 -23.22 1.93 25.47
C ILE A 309 -23.50 1.06 24.25
N ALA A 310 -22.51 0.32 23.75
CA ALA A 310 -22.70 -0.60 22.63
C ALA A 310 -23.69 -1.73 22.98
N LEU A 311 -23.59 -2.30 24.17
CA LEU A 311 -24.50 -3.35 24.62
C LEU A 311 -25.94 -2.82 24.75
N VAL A 312 -26.13 -1.67 25.40
CA VAL A 312 -27.46 -1.07 25.57
C VAL A 312 -28.07 -0.70 24.22
N SER A 313 -27.31 -0.07 23.33
CA SER A 313 -27.83 0.30 22.00
C SER A 313 -28.14 -0.93 21.13
N ALA A 314 -27.40 -2.02 21.27
CA ALA A 314 -27.70 -3.29 20.60
C ALA A 314 -28.99 -3.93 21.13
N LEU A 315 -29.20 -3.92 22.45
CA LEU A 315 -30.42 -4.45 23.08
C LEU A 315 -31.65 -3.61 22.70
N VAL A 316 -31.52 -2.27 22.67
CA VAL A 316 -32.59 -1.38 22.19
C VAL A 316 -32.90 -1.65 20.71
N ALA A 317 -31.89 -1.76 19.86
CA ALA A 317 -32.08 -2.06 18.44
C ALA A 317 -32.78 -3.41 18.23
N LEU A 318 -32.37 -4.44 18.98
CA LEU A 318 -32.99 -5.77 18.90
C LEU A 318 -34.44 -5.74 19.40
N GLY A 319 -34.72 -5.07 20.52
CA GLY A 319 -36.06 -4.95 21.06
C GLY A 319 -37.01 -4.20 20.11
N VAL A 320 -36.56 -3.08 19.55
CA VAL A 320 -37.34 -2.32 18.54
C VAL A 320 -37.55 -3.14 17.29
N PHE A 321 -36.54 -3.88 16.82
CA PHE A 321 -36.66 -4.74 15.65
C PHE A 321 -37.69 -5.87 15.87
N LEU A 322 -37.62 -6.57 16.99
CA LEU A 322 -38.57 -7.63 17.32
C LEU A 322 -40.01 -7.10 17.50
N TYR A 323 -40.15 -5.93 18.14
CA TYR A 323 -41.44 -5.28 18.27
C TYR A 323 -42.01 -4.82 16.92
N ALA A 324 -41.18 -4.18 16.09
CA ALA A 324 -41.58 -3.78 14.75
C ALA A 324 -42.00 -4.98 13.89
N THR A 325 -41.28 -6.10 13.92
CA THR A 325 -41.62 -7.31 13.17
C THR A 325 -42.88 -8.02 13.68
N SER A 326 -43.18 -7.92 14.99
CA SER A 326 -44.40 -8.52 15.57
C SER A 326 -45.68 -7.76 15.19
N ILE A 327 -45.58 -6.46 14.91
CA ILE A 327 -46.75 -5.60 14.52
C ILE A 327 -46.90 -5.52 13.00
N THR A 328 -45.85 -5.82 12.23
CA THR A 328 -45.87 -5.66 10.78
C THR A 328 -46.61 -6.78 10.08
N ASP A 329 -47.82 -6.52 9.60
CA ASP A 329 -48.46 -7.38 8.64
C ASP A 329 -48.00 -7.03 7.22
N LEU A 330 -47.02 -7.82 6.72
CA LEU A 330 -46.37 -7.60 5.42
C LEU A 330 -47.37 -7.66 4.26
N SER A 331 -48.45 -8.45 4.41
CA SER A 331 -49.51 -8.61 3.39
C SER A 331 -50.37 -7.34 3.28
N ALA A 332 -50.64 -6.64 4.38
CA ALA A 332 -51.40 -5.41 4.40
C ALA A 332 -50.61 -4.25 3.77
N ILE A 333 -49.28 -4.19 3.95
CA ILE A 333 -48.40 -3.18 3.39
C ILE A 333 -48.29 -3.30 1.86
N ILE A 334 -48.19 -4.53 1.35
CA ILE A 334 -48.04 -4.82 -0.09
C ILE A 334 -49.35 -4.49 -0.85
N ASN A 335 -50.52 -4.65 -0.21
CA ASN A 335 -51.81 -4.47 -0.84
C ASN A 335 -52.42 -3.06 -0.67
N SER A 336 -51.84 -2.20 0.20
CA SER A 336 -52.33 -0.87 0.43
C SER A 336 -51.71 0.16 -0.52
N SER A 337 -52.57 0.96 -1.22
CA SER A 337 -52.15 2.06 -2.07
C SER A 337 -51.79 3.34 -1.31
N GLY A 338 -51.62 3.28 0.01
CA GLY A 338 -51.25 4.43 0.86
C GLY A 338 -50.82 4.01 2.25
N ILE A 339 -50.08 4.90 2.93
CA ILE A 339 -49.63 4.67 4.29
C ILE A 339 -50.80 4.84 5.24
N THR A 340 -51.22 3.74 5.85
CA THR A 340 -52.23 3.71 6.91
C THR A 340 -51.72 4.36 8.20
N ALA A 341 -52.60 4.65 9.18
CA ALA A 341 -52.19 5.16 10.50
C ALA A 341 -51.12 4.23 11.19
N GLU A 342 -51.29 2.92 11.02
CA GLU A 342 -50.33 1.89 11.49
C GLU A 342 -48.96 2.00 10.81
N GLY A 343 -48.91 2.37 9.52
CA GLY A 343 -47.68 2.61 8.80
C GLY A 343 -46.86 3.80 9.32
N LYS A 344 -47.52 4.79 9.93
CA LYS A 344 -46.85 5.95 10.54
C LYS A 344 -46.14 5.56 11.85
N GLU A 345 -46.76 4.70 12.67
CA GLU A 345 -46.13 4.18 13.89
C GLU A 345 -44.90 3.31 13.57
N GLN A 346 -45.02 2.48 12.54
CA GLN A 346 -43.92 1.68 12.06
C GLN A 346 -42.74 2.52 11.58
N LEU A 347 -42.99 3.60 10.85
CA LEU A 347 -41.95 4.53 10.40
C LEU A 347 -41.17 5.11 11.60
N PHE A 348 -41.85 5.45 12.68
CA PHE A 348 -41.26 5.95 13.89
C PHE A 348 -40.34 4.89 14.57
N LEU A 349 -40.77 3.61 14.59
CA LEU A 349 -39.98 2.50 15.11
C LEU A 349 -38.70 2.27 14.29
N TYR A 350 -38.76 2.36 12.95
CA TYR A 350 -37.59 2.26 12.08
C TYR A 350 -36.60 3.43 12.30
N LEU A 351 -37.10 4.60 12.62
CA LEU A 351 -36.26 5.77 12.91
C LEU A 351 -35.50 5.57 14.24
N ILE A 352 -36.15 5.01 15.26
CA ILE A 352 -35.51 4.63 16.52
C ILE A 352 -34.48 3.53 16.28
N LEU A 353 -34.80 2.51 15.46
CA LEU A 353 -33.89 1.45 15.10
C LEU A 353 -32.62 1.99 14.43
N PHE A 354 -32.77 2.91 13.47
CA PHE A 354 -31.65 3.56 12.79
C PHE A 354 -30.78 4.37 13.76
N ALA A 355 -31.39 5.12 14.67
CA ALA A 355 -30.68 5.88 15.70
C ALA A 355 -29.88 4.96 16.64
N ALA A 356 -30.49 3.87 17.11
CA ALA A 356 -29.83 2.88 17.97
C ALA A 356 -28.65 2.18 17.26
N MET A 357 -28.81 1.80 16.00
CA MET A 357 -27.74 1.23 15.18
C MET A 357 -26.59 2.22 14.95
N SER A 358 -26.92 3.50 14.72
CA SER A 358 -25.89 4.55 14.56
C SER A 358 -25.05 4.74 15.83
N VAL A 359 -25.71 4.75 17.00
CA VAL A 359 -25.03 4.81 18.31
C VAL A 359 -24.16 3.57 18.53
N PHE A 360 -24.65 2.39 18.18
CA PHE A 360 -23.91 1.13 18.28
C PHE A 360 -22.63 1.16 17.45
N VAL A 361 -22.72 1.56 16.17
CA VAL A 361 -21.55 1.68 15.27
C VAL A 361 -20.56 2.71 15.80
N ALA A 362 -21.03 3.86 16.28
CA ALA A 362 -20.18 4.89 16.87
C ALA A 362 -19.48 4.41 18.16
N ALA A 363 -20.14 3.59 18.97
CA ALA A 363 -19.59 3.04 20.21
C ALA A 363 -18.51 1.96 19.94
N ILE A 364 -18.73 1.09 18.94
CA ILE A 364 -17.79 0.02 18.56
C ILE A 364 -16.69 0.54 17.63
N GLY A 365 -16.93 1.59 16.86
CA GLY A 365 -15.99 2.16 15.90
C GLY A 365 -14.58 2.26 16.48
N ARG A 366 -13.72 1.30 16.17
CA ARG A 366 -12.29 1.35 16.48
C ARG A 366 -11.66 2.35 15.54
N ARG A 367 -10.98 3.35 16.08
CA ARG A 367 -9.97 4.04 15.28
C ARG A 367 -8.96 2.97 14.86
N SER A 368 -8.85 2.70 13.57
CA SER A 368 -7.84 1.82 13.03
C SER A 368 -6.51 2.23 13.63
N ALA A 369 -5.82 1.29 14.31
CA ALA A 369 -4.47 1.53 14.73
C ALA A 369 -3.67 1.87 13.47
N PRO A 370 -2.84 2.93 13.47
CA PRO A 370 -1.92 3.13 12.38
C PRO A 370 -1.11 1.84 12.25
N SER A 371 -1.15 1.22 11.08
CA SER A 371 -0.26 0.12 10.76
C SER A 371 1.16 0.58 11.08
N ALA A 372 2.00 -0.29 11.64
CA ALA A 372 3.39 0.00 11.99
C ALA A 372 4.27 0.32 10.75
N MET A 373 3.68 0.27 9.59
CA MET A 373 4.23 0.72 8.32
C MET A 373 4.33 2.21 8.29
N LEU A 374 5.53 2.65 7.95
CA LEU A 374 5.82 4.06 7.77
C LEU A 374 4.84 4.86 8.64
N GLN A 375 5.23 5.20 9.85
CA GLN A 375 4.47 6.19 10.60
C GLN A 375 4.58 7.53 9.86
N ILE A 376 4.07 7.52 8.62
CA ILE A 376 3.44 8.73 8.13
C ILE A 376 2.30 8.86 9.14
N PRO A 377 2.36 9.80 10.07
CA PRO A 377 1.23 10.01 10.97
C PRO A 377 0.07 10.16 10.01
N ALA A 378 -0.78 9.13 9.92
CA ALA A 378 -2.03 9.28 9.23
C ALA A 378 -2.55 10.52 9.89
N LYS A 379 -2.53 11.66 9.15
CA LYS A 379 -3.08 12.90 9.64
C LYS A 379 -4.39 12.44 10.21
N GLN A 380 -4.51 12.42 11.54
CA GLN A 380 -5.84 12.44 12.10
C GLN A 380 -6.41 13.66 11.44
N ARG A 381 -7.11 13.47 10.32
CA ARG A 381 -7.92 14.51 9.74
C ARG A 381 -8.88 14.78 10.88
N LYS A 382 -8.52 15.76 11.73
CA LYS A 382 -9.53 16.41 12.54
C LYS A 382 -10.50 16.82 11.47
N LEU A 383 -11.63 16.11 11.43
CA LEU A 383 -12.73 16.42 10.54
C LEU A 383 -12.85 17.92 10.62
N SER A 384 -12.67 18.62 9.52
CA SER A 384 -12.85 20.06 9.48
C SER A 384 -14.19 20.32 10.15
N LYS A 385 -14.32 21.38 10.93
CA LYS A 385 -15.62 21.74 11.52
C LYS A 385 -16.73 21.71 10.44
N ARG A 386 -16.39 22.10 9.21
CA ARG A 386 -17.28 22.03 8.05
C ARG A 386 -17.68 20.59 7.67
N THR A 387 -16.75 19.66 7.65
CA THR A 387 -17.03 18.24 7.34
C THR A 387 -17.84 17.58 8.45
N LEU A 388 -17.60 17.97 9.73
CA LEU A 388 -18.42 17.49 10.85
C LEU A 388 -19.85 18.02 10.76
N VAL A 389 -20.02 19.32 10.47
CA VAL A 389 -21.36 19.93 10.25
C VAL A 389 -22.05 19.27 9.08
N ALA A 390 -21.37 19.03 7.97
CA ALA A 390 -21.92 18.34 6.80
C ALA A 390 -22.38 16.91 7.14
N ALA A 391 -21.59 16.15 7.91
CA ALA A 391 -21.98 14.81 8.32
C ALA A 391 -23.19 14.81 9.26
N VAL A 392 -23.26 15.74 10.21
CA VAL A 392 -24.41 15.91 11.11
C VAL A 392 -25.67 16.32 10.32
N LEU A 393 -25.54 17.22 9.33
CA LEU A 393 -26.61 17.62 8.45
C LEU A 393 -27.19 16.42 7.67
N ILE A 394 -26.36 15.59 7.07
CA ILE A 394 -26.80 14.39 6.35
C ILE A 394 -27.53 13.43 7.28
N VAL A 395 -26.96 13.12 8.44
CA VAL A 395 -27.50 12.11 9.38
C VAL A 395 -28.82 12.57 10.02
N LEU A 396 -29.00 13.87 10.23
CA LEU A 396 -30.20 14.42 10.89
C LEU A 396 -31.27 14.89 9.88
N CYS A 397 -30.86 15.67 8.86
CA CYS A 397 -31.84 16.31 7.96
C CYS A 397 -32.51 15.29 7.04
N ILE A 398 -31.76 14.36 6.43
CA ILE A 398 -32.33 13.40 5.48
C ILE A 398 -33.44 12.54 6.11
N PRO A 399 -33.22 11.87 7.25
CA PRO A 399 -34.31 11.13 7.90
C PRO A 399 -35.51 12.01 8.30
N LEU A 400 -35.22 13.25 8.75
CA LEU A 400 -36.28 14.20 9.09
C LEU A 400 -37.10 14.61 7.88
N THR A 401 -36.46 14.89 6.73
CA THR A 401 -37.13 15.25 5.47
C THR A 401 -37.97 14.09 4.94
N ILE A 402 -37.43 12.86 5.00
CA ILE A 402 -38.21 11.67 4.62
C ILE A 402 -39.39 11.51 5.56
N PHE A 403 -39.21 11.64 6.87
CA PHE A 403 -40.31 11.55 7.83
C PHE A 403 -41.37 12.63 7.59
N ALA A 404 -40.96 13.89 7.45
CA ALA A 404 -41.88 15.00 7.18
C ALA A 404 -42.61 14.83 5.82
N GLY A 405 -41.88 14.39 4.79
CA GLY A 405 -42.44 14.12 3.48
C GLY A 405 -43.57 13.08 3.51
N VAL A 406 -43.31 11.98 4.22
CA VAL A 406 -44.32 10.92 4.39
C VAL A 406 -45.51 11.37 5.23
N MET A 407 -45.27 12.14 6.32
CA MET A 407 -46.31 12.59 7.23
C MET A 407 -47.21 13.67 6.64
N TYR A 408 -46.64 14.65 5.91
CA TYR A 408 -47.37 15.85 5.45
C TYR A 408 -47.69 15.83 3.98
N LEU A 409 -46.84 15.25 3.11
CA LEU A 409 -47.03 15.28 1.66
C LEU A 409 -47.72 14.02 1.11
N GLY A 410 -47.72 12.91 1.89
CA GLY A 410 -48.33 11.65 1.48
C GLY A 410 -47.66 11.00 0.26
N ASN A 411 -48.17 9.83 -0.15
CA ASN A 411 -47.55 9.04 -1.22
C ASN A 411 -47.64 9.69 -2.62
N GLN A 412 -48.54 10.66 -2.83
CA GLN A 412 -48.72 11.30 -4.13
C GLN A 412 -47.58 12.25 -4.50
N HIS A 413 -46.79 12.71 -3.51
CA HIS A 413 -45.72 13.70 -3.70
C HIS A 413 -44.33 13.16 -3.38
N TYR A 414 -44.12 11.82 -3.49
CA TYR A 414 -42.81 11.22 -3.20
C TYR A 414 -41.67 11.82 -4.04
N ASN A 415 -41.96 12.27 -5.28
CA ASN A 415 -41.00 12.94 -6.14
C ASN A 415 -40.45 14.22 -5.52
N VAL A 416 -41.29 15.01 -4.83
CA VAL A 416 -40.86 16.23 -4.15
C VAL A 416 -39.95 15.90 -2.96
N THR A 417 -40.31 14.89 -2.18
CA THR A 417 -39.45 14.41 -1.05
C THR A 417 -38.11 13.89 -1.55
N ALA A 418 -38.12 13.10 -2.64
CA ALA A 418 -36.91 12.59 -3.24
C ALA A 418 -35.97 13.71 -3.75
N MET A 419 -36.58 14.76 -4.39
CA MET A 419 -35.82 15.92 -4.87
C MET A 419 -35.21 16.73 -3.72
N LEU A 420 -35.94 16.93 -2.62
CA LEU A 420 -35.45 17.60 -1.42
C LEU A 420 -34.28 16.83 -0.81
N VAL A 421 -34.38 15.50 -0.63
CA VAL A 421 -33.32 14.65 -0.12
C VAL A 421 -32.07 14.73 -1.01
N LEU A 422 -32.29 14.78 -2.34
CA LEU A 422 -31.15 14.87 -3.28
C LEU A 422 -30.42 16.21 -3.15
N ILE A 423 -31.17 17.32 -3.00
CA ILE A 423 -30.59 18.66 -2.73
C ILE A 423 -29.82 18.65 -1.38
N GLU A 424 -30.42 18.08 -0.33
CA GLU A 424 -29.78 17.96 0.97
C GLU A 424 -28.44 17.17 0.91
N CYS A 425 -28.38 16.12 0.09
CA CYS A 425 -27.15 15.36 -0.14
C CYS A 425 -26.08 16.18 -0.92
N MET A 426 -26.51 17.06 -1.83
CA MET A 426 -25.59 17.85 -2.64
C MET A 426 -24.93 18.98 -1.87
N VAL A 427 -25.63 19.64 -0.94
CA VAL A 427 -25.08 20.77 -0.17
C VAL A 427 -23.82 20.42 0.62
N PRO A 428 -23.79 19.37 1.45
CA PRO A 428 -22.58 18.94 2.15
C PRO A 428 -21.46 18.54 1.20
N PHE A 429 -21.82 17.92 0.08
CA PHE A 429 -20.85 17.53 -0.94
C PHE A 429 -20.15 18.76 -1.53
N PHE A 430 -20.88 19.79 -1.95
CA PHE A 430 -20.28 21.03 -2.48
C PHE A 430 -19.39 21.71 -1.45
N LEU A 431 -19.78 21.75 -0.17
CA LEU A 431 -18.96 22.32 0.91
C LEU A 431 -17.62 21.59 1.09
N VAL A 432 -17.60 20.27 0.94
CA VAL A 432 -16.37 19.47 1.04
C VAL A 432 -15.54 19.58 -0.23
N PHE A 433 -16.18 19.55 -1.40
CA PHE A 433 -15.52 19.65 -2.70
C PHE A 433 -14.87 21.02 -2.93
N GLU A 434 -15.57 22.12 -2.60
CA GLU A 434 -15.04 23.48 -2.69
C GLU A 434 -13.79 23.67 -1.82
N SER A 435 -13.75 23.01 -0.65
CA SER A 435 -12.60 23.08 0.24
C SER A 435 -11.32 22.48 -0.35
N ARG A 436 -11.42 21.62 -1.36
CA ARG A 436 -10.30 20.95 -2.04
C ARG A 436 -9.61 21.83 -3.09
N LYS A 437 -10.26 22.91 -3.56
CA LYS A 437 -9.79 23.74 -4.68
C LYS A 437 -9.43 22.86 -5.89
N PRO A 438 -10.41 22.19 -6.52
CA PRO A 438 -10.15 21.27 -7.63
C PRO A 438 -9.48 22.02 -8.78
N LYS A 439 -8.55 21.35 -9.47
CA LYS A 439 -7.89 21.91 -10.66
C LYS A 439 -8.89 21.98 -11.81
N ALA A 440 -8.74 22.95 -12.72
CA ALA A 440 -9.61 23.08 -13.89
C ALA A 440 -9.70 21.79 -14.72
N ARG A 441 -8.61 21.02 -14.82
CA ARG A 441 -8.59 19.70 -15.48
C ARG A 441 -9.54 18.68 -14.83
N GLU A 442 -9.61 18.64 -13.50
CA GLU A 442 -10.51 17.74 -12.77
C GLU A 442 -11.99 18.09 -13.05
N LEU A 443 -12.31 19.39 -13.07
CA LEU A 443 -13.66 19.87 -13.39
C LEU A 443 -14.09 19.48 -14.81
N VAL A 444 -13.20 19.65 -15.78
CA VAL A 444 -13.47 19.25 -17.17
C VAL A 444 -13.70 17.75 -17.27
N THR A 445 -12.85 16.94 -16.61
CA THR A 445 -13.01 15.49 -16.64
C THR A 445 -14.31 15.04 -15.99
N ILE A 446 -14.71 15.65 -14.88
CA ILE A 446 -15.99 15.37 -14.21
C ILE A 446 -17.16 15.74 -15.12
N ALA A 447 -17.11 16.91 -15.76
CA ALA A 447 -18.16 17.34 -16.70
C ALA A 447 -18.31 16.38 -17.88
N VAL A 448 -17.20 15.90 -18.44
CA VAL A 448 -17.21 14.91 -19.54
C VAL A 448 -17.80 13.58 -19.06
N LEU A 449 -17.42 13.09 -17.86
CA LEU A 449 -17.97 11.86 -17.29
C LEU A 449 -19.49 11.98 -17.04
N CYS A 450 -19.98 13.12 -16.54
CA CYS A 450 -21.39 13.39 -16.39
C CYS A 450 -22.12 13.38 -17.75
N ALA A 451 -21.55 14.04 -18.77
CA ALA A 451 -22.13 14.06 -20.12
C ALA A 451 -22.22 12.65 -20.73
N ILE A 452 -21.17 11.84 -20.60
CA ILE A 452 -21.14 10.44 -21.06
C ILE A 452 -22.17 9.61 -20.31
N ALA A 453 -22.31 9.80 -19.00
CA ALA A 453 -23.26 9.07 -18.17
C ALA A 453 -24.73 9.43 -18.55
N ILE A 454 -25.03 10.70 -18.79
CA ILE A 454 -26.35 11.16 -19.26
C ILE A 454 -26.66 10.60 -20.65
N ALA A 455 -25.69 10.69 -21.59
CA ALA A 455 -25.84 10.15 -22.93
C ALA A 455 -26.03 8.62 -22.89
N GLY A 456 -25.26 7.92 -22.07
CA GLY A 456 -25.41 6.48 -21.87
C GLY A 456 -26.78 6.10 -21.30
N ARG A 457 -27.31 6.88 -20.34
CA ARG A 457 -28.67 6.65 -19.81
C ARG A 457 -29.72 6.78 -20.90
N SER A 458 -29.61 7.80 -21.75
CA SER A 458 -30.56 8.05 -22.85
C SER A 458 -30.43 6.99 -23.94
N ALA A 459 -29.23 6.62 -24.34
CA ALA A 459 -28.99 5.64 -25.40
C ALA A 459 -29.50 4.23 -25.05
N PHE A 460 -29.36 3.83 -23.77
CA PHE A 460 -29.72 2.48 -23.29
C PHE A 460 -31.04 2.44 -22.51
N PHE A 461 -31.89 3.46 -22.67
CA PHE A 461 -33.19 3.56 -21.96
C PHE A 461 -34.10 2.35 -22.23
N MET A 462 -34.06 1.79 -23.44
CA MET A 462 -34.86 0.63 -23.84
C MET A 462 -34.37 -0.71 -23.26
N LEU A 463 -33.18 -0.76 -22.63
CA LEU A 463 -32.59 -1.98 -22.04
C LEU A 463 -32.73 -1.95 -20.52
N PRO A 464 -33.76 -2.55 -19.89
CA PRO A 464 -34.03 -2.40 -18.46
C PRO A 464 -32.97 -2.99 -17.55
N GLN A 465 -32.18 -3.99 -18.04
CA GLN A 465 -31.11 -4.66 -17.29
C GLN A 465 -29.74 -4.02 -17.50
N PHE A 466 -29.53 -3.20 -18.52
CA PHE A 466 -28.24 -2.62 -18.84
C PHE A 466 -28.16 -1.16 -18.39
N LYS A 467 -27.43 -0.91 -17.28
CA LYS A 467 -27.26 0.43 -16.68
C LYS A 467 -25.79 0.87 -16.70
N PRO A 468 -25.28 1.39 -17.83
CA PRO A 468 -23.88 1.82 -17.96
C PRO A 468 -23.52 2.96 -16.99
N VAL A 469 -24.49 3.73 -16.53
CA VAL A 469 -24.32 4.80 -15.55
C VAL A 469 -23.66 4.28 -14.25
N LEU A 470 -24.09 3.12 -13.75
CA LEU A 470 -23.54 2.57 -12.52
C LEU A 470 -22.03 2.26 -12.65
N ALA A 471 -21.63 1.71 -13.80
CA ALA A 471 -20.22 1.44 -14.08
C ALA A 471 -19.40 2.75 -14.15
N LEU A 472 -19.93 3.79 -14.79
CA LEU A 472 -19.27 5.10 -14.87
C LEU A 472 -19.15 5.78 -13.51
N VAL A 473 -20.17 5.68 -12.65
CA VAL A 473 -20.13 6.19 -11.28
C VAL A 473 -19.08 5.47 -10.45
N ILE A 474 -19.00 4.14 -10.55
CA ILE A 474 -17.98 3.35 -9.85
C ILE A 474 -16.58 3.69 -10.35
N ILE A 475 -16.38 3.75 -11.67
CA ILE A 475 -15.08 4.08 -12.28
C ILE A 475 -14.64 5.49 -11.86
N SER A 476 -15.54 6.47 -11.89
CA SER A 476 -15.22 7.84 -11.47
C SER A 476 -14.89 7.91 -9.98
N GLY A 477 -15.57 7.13 -9.13
CA GLY A 477 -15.29 7.04 -7.70
C GLY A 477 -13.93 6.39 -7.39
N VAL A 478 -13.56 5.37 -8.15
CA VAL A 478 -12.25 4.69 -8.00
C VAL A 478 -11.12 5.55 -8.53
N ALA A 479 -11.30 6.21 -9.68
CA ALA A 479 -10.25 6.99 -10.34
C ALA A 479 -10.00 8.36 -9.70
N PHE A 480 -11.05 9.07 -9.28
CA PHE A 480 -10.97 10.46 -8.81
C PHE A 480 -11.40 10.65 -7.35
N GLY A 481 -11.78 9.57 -6.68
CA GLY A 481 -12.23 9.55 -5.29
C GLY A 481 -13.75 9.49 -5.15
N GLY A 482 -14.22 8.97 -4.01
CA GLY A 482 -15.64 8.71 -3.74
C GLY A 482 -16.54 9.94 -3.89
N GLU A 483 -15.99 11.11 -3.60
CA GLU A 483 -16.71 12.41 -3.75
C GLU A 483 -17.04 12.70 -5.22
N THR A 484 -16.09 12.41 -6.14
CA THR A 484 -16.29 12.59 -7.59
C THR A 484 -17.30 11.57 -8.13
N GLY A 485 -17.21 10.31 -7.69
CA GLY A 485 -18.19 9.29 -8.05
C GLY A 485 -19.60 9.66 -7.60
N PHE A 486 -19.74 10.16 -6.39
CA PHE A 486 -21.03 10.65 -5.88
C PHE A 486 -21.58 11.81 -6.73
N LEU A 487 -20.74 12.80 -7.09
CA LEU A 487 -21.14 13.92 -7.92
C LEU A 487 -21.63 13.48 -9.30
N VAL A 488 -20.86 12.61 -9.97
CA VAL A 488 -21.23 12.05 -11.27
C VAL A 488 -22.57 11.31 -11.17
N GLY A 489 -22.76 10.52 -10.12
CA GLY A 489 -24.02 9.82 -9.86
C GLY A 489 -25.20 10.76 -9.62
N ALA A 490 -25.04 11.75 -8.76
CA ALA A 490 -26.08 12.71 -8.42
C ALA A 490 -26.52 13.54 -9.64
N VAL A 491 -25.56 14.10 -10.39
CA VAL A 491 -25.84 14.89 -11.60
C VAL A 491 -26.51 14.05 -12.71
N THR A 492 -26.13 12.76 -12.81
CA THR A 492 -26.73 11.86 -13.82
C THR A 492 -28.13 11.41 -13.45
N MET A 493 -28.47 11.41 -12.15
CA MET A 493 -29.83 11.03 -11.68
C MET A 493 -30.82 12.17 -11.71
N MET A 494 -30.36 13.42 -11.71
CA MET A 494 -31.19 14.60 -11.98
C MET A 494 -31.65 14.65 -13.44
#